data_8745e750106b006b09d551eb31840ebe
#
_entry.id   8745e750106b006b09d551eb31840ebe
#
_cell.length_a   1.000
_cell.length_b   1.000
_cell.length_c   1.000
_cell.angle_alpha   90.00
_cell.angle_beta   90.00
_cell.angle_gamma   90.00
#
_symmetry.space_group_name_H-M   'P 1'
#
loop_
_entity.id
_entity.type
_entity.pdbx_description
1 polymer ?
#
loop_
_entity_poly.entity_id
_entity_poly.type
_entity_poly.pdbx_seq_one_letter_code
_entity_poly.pdbx_strand_id
1 'polypeptide(L)'
;MKLIAETAWHHEGDYIFMKNLVSEIATKTNADIIKMHITLDMEEYMHPEHDAYKLLKPMLFKKDQWKELIKIARDNNKEIMLLLNDTKAIEFGLSFNPDYVEIHSVCLNDFFMLTKLKQDVSEKTKIILGVGGTSVDEIKHAINILNNSNIILMFGFQN
;
A
#
# COMPACT_ATOMS: atom_id res chain seq x y z
N MET A 1 15.83 12.89 -6.22
CA MET A 1 15.33 11.51 -6.47
C MET A 1 15.16 10.87 -5.11
N LYS A 2 14.05 10.15 -4.86
CA LYS A 2 13.84 9.40 -3.61
C LYS A 2 13.98 7.91 -3.88
N LEU A 3 14.59 7.21 -2.94
CA LEU A 3 14.74 5.75 -2.97
C LEU A 3 13.65 5.12 -2.11
N ILE A 4 12.86 4.21 -2.71
CA ILE A 4 11.80 3.47 -2.04
C ILE A 4 12.29 2.04 -1.79
N ALA A 5 12.27 1.61 -0.53
CA ALA A 5 12.47 0.21 -0.17
C ALA A 5 11.09 -0.43 0.05
N GLU A 6 10.79 -1.44 -0.76
CA GLU A 6 9.51 -2.14 -0.72
C GLU A 6 9.64 -3.48 0.02
N THR A 7 8.75 -3.73 0.97
CA THR A 7 8.72 -4.98 1.74
C THR A 7 7.85 -6.07 1.10
N ALA A 8 6.86 -5.67 0.28
CA ALA A 8 5.90 -6.56 -0.37
C ALA A 8 5.37 -7.68 0.55
N TRP A 9 5.27 -8.91 0.04
CA TRP A 9 4.87 -10.12 0.78
C TRP A 9 6.07 -11.00 1.19
N HIS A 10 7.31 -10.47 1.12
CA HIS A 10 8.53 -11.24 1.43
C HIS A 10 8.60 -11.78 2.87
N HIS A 11 7.74 -11.29 3.73
CA HIS A 11 7.64 -11.77 5.11
C HIS A 11 6.98 -13.16 5.25
N GLU A 12 6.25 -13.63 4.23
CA GLU A 12 5.57 -14.93 4.23
C GLU A 12 4.79 -15.25 5.53
N GLY A 13 4.24 -14.21 6.18
CA GLY A 13 3.52 -14.32 7.46
C GLY A 13 4.43 -14.29 8.71
N ASP A 14 5.75 -14.30 8.57
CA ASP A 14 6.69 -14.17 9.69
C ASP A 14 6.81 -12.70 10.13
N TYR A 15 6.14 -12.37 11.22
CA TYR A 15 6.18 -11.02 11.79
C TYR A 15 7.57 -10.62 12.30
N ILE A 16 8.33 -11.55 12.87
CA ILE A 16 9.67 -11.25 13.40
C ILE A 16 10.61 -10.93 12.25
N PHE A 17 10.55 -11.70 11.17
CA PHE A 17 11.29 -11.39 9.95
C PHE A 17 10.93 -10.00 9.41
N MET A 18 9.63 -9.69 9.28
CA MET A 18 9.17 -8.38 8.79
C MET A 18 9.64 -7.23 9.68
N LYS A 19 9.57 -7.39 11.00
CA LYS A 19 10.04 -6.39 11.96
C LYS A 19 11.55 -6.14 11.82
N ASN A 20 12.33 -7.20 11.69
CA ASN A 20 13.77 -7.09 11.46
C ASN A 20 14.05 -6.40 10.11
N LEU A 21 13.37 -6.79 9.03
CA LEU A 21 13.51 -6.19 7.71
C LEU A 21 13.25 -4.68 7.74
N VAL A 22 12.12 -4.25 8.31
CA VAL A 22 11.79 -2.83 8.44
C VAL A 22 12.83 -2.08 9.28
N SER A 23 13.30 -2.70 10.37
CA SER A 23 14.34 -2.10 11.23
C SER A 23 15.67 -1.95 10.49
N GLU A 24 16.10 -2.96 9.75
CA GLU A 24 17.33 -2.91 8.93
C GLU A 24 17.24 -1.84 7.84
N ILE A 25 16.12 -1.80 7.12
CA ILE A 25 15.88 -0.75 6.11
C ILE A 25 15.95 0.63 6.77
N ALA A 26 15.27 0.80 7.89
CA ALA A 26 15.18 2.10 8.56
C ALA A 26 16.54 2.60 9.08
N THR A 27 17.39 1.69 9.58
CA THR A 27 18.63 2.06 10.29
C THR A 27 19.90 1.89 9.48
N LYS A 28 19.91 0.98 8.48
CA LYS A 28 21.14 0.59 7.77
C LYS A 28 21.14 0.89 6.27
N THR A 29 20.05 1.47 5.74
CA THR A 29 19.99 1.82 4.32
C THR A 29 19.78 3.31 4.10
N ASN A 30 20.08 3.74 2.87
CA ASN A 30 19.81 5.11 2.40
C ASN A 30 18.40 5.26 1.79
N ALA A 31 17.49 4.32 2.04
CA ALA A 31 16.12 4.45 1.58
C ALA A 31 15.46 5.67 2.25
N ASP A 32 14.80 6.50 1.45
CA ASP A 32 14.03 7.64 1.94
C ASP A 32 12.66 7.22 2.43
N ILE A 33 12.08 6.22 1.76
CA ILE A 33 10.70 5.76 1.93
C ILE A 33 10.69 4.25 2.19
N ILE A 34 9.89 3.81 3.16
CA ILE A 34 9.57 2.40 3.36
C ILE A 34 8.16 2.13 2.85
N LYS A 35 8.05 1.24 1.86
CA LYS A 35 6.76 0.82 1.30
C LYS A 35 6.30 -0.49 1.93
N MET A 36 5.08 -0.49 2.47
CA MET A 36 4.43 -1.64 3.11
C MET A 36 3.09 -1.93 2.44
N HIS A 37 2.78 -3.23 2.28
CA HIS A 37 1.52 -3.69 1.71
C HIS A 37 0.58 -4.13 2.83
N ILE A 38 -0.53 -3.43 3.02
CA ILE A 38 -1.50 -3.72 4.07
C ILE A 38 -2.75 -4.34 3.46
N THR A 39 -3.07 -5.54 3.90
CA THR A 39 -4.35 -6.22 3.65
C THR A 39 -4.95 -6.58 4.99
N LEU A 40 -6.18 -6.18 5.24
CA LEU A 40 -6.94 -6.49 6.46
C LEU A 40 -8.15 -7.37 6.18
N ASP A 41 -8.66 -7.34 4.96
CA ASP A 41 -9.76 -8.19 4.49
C ASP A 41 -9.35 -8.90 3.19
N MET A 42 -8.95 -10.18 3.33
CA MET A 42 -8.54 -10.96 2.15
C MET A 42 -9.71 -11.23 1.20
N GLU A 43 -10.94 -11.29 1.70
CA GLU A 43 -12.12 -11.61 0.89
C GLU A 43 -12.55 -10.42 0.02
N GLU A 44 -12.25 -9.20 0.45
CA GLU A 44 -12.39 -8.01 -0.39
C GLU A 44 -11.26 -7.91 -1.44
N TYR A 45 -10.02 -8.27 -1.06
CA TYR A 45 -8.87 -8.18 -1.94
C TYR A 45 -8.80 -9.26 -3.01
N MET A 46 -9.23 -10.50 -2.69
CA MET A 46 -9.04 -11.65 -3.56
C MET A 46 -10.18 -12.67 -3.42
N HIS A 47 -10.69 -13.15 -4.56
CA HIS A 47 -11.74 -14.16 -4.56
C HIS A 47 -11.24 -15.45 -3.88
N PRO A 48 -12.05 -16.12 -3.02
CA PRO A 48 -11.64 -17.33 -2.29
C PRO A 48 -11.22 -18.53 -3.17
N GLU A 49 -11.66 -18.56 -4.41
CA GLU A 49 -11.30 -19.60 -5.39
C GLU A 49 -9.98 -19.30 -6.14
N HIS A 50 -9.38 -18.12 -5.93
CA HIS A 50 -8.09 -17.80 -6.53
C HIS A 50 -6.98 -18.66 -5.91
N ASP A 51 -6.09 -19.20 -6.74
CA ASP A 51 -5.04 -20.14 -6.31
C ASP A 51 -4.17 -19.60 -5.16
N ALA A 52 -3.85 -18.31 -5.20
CA ALA A 52 -3.04 -17.65 -4.16
C ALA A 52 -3.81 -17.38 -2.85
N TYR A 53 -5.15 -17.43 -2.82
CA TYR A 53 -5.93 -17.06 -1.64
C TYR A 53 -5.56 -17.85 -0.39
N LYS A 54 -5.48 -19.20 -0.51
CA LYS A 54 -5.14 -20.08 0.60
C LYS A 54 -3.71 -19.89 1.09
N LEU A 55 -2.82 -19.46 0.18
CA LEU A 55 -1.42 -19.18 0.51
C LEU A 55 -1.30 -17.85 1.27
N LEU A 56 -1.96 -16.79 0.80
CA LEU A 56 -1.78 -15.43 1.31
C LEU A 56 -2.62 -15.15 2.57
N LYS A 57 -3.80 -15.74 2.71
CA LYS A 57 -4.69 -15.48 3.86
C LYS A 57 -4.02 -15.68 5.23
N PRO A 58 -3.25 -16.74 5.49
CA PRO A 58 -2.55 -16.91 6.77
C PRO A 58 -1.38 -15.93 6.98
N MET A 59 -0.95 -15.20 5.95
CA MET A 59 0.16 -14.24 6.04
C MET A 59 -0.26 -12.84 6.51
N LEU A 60 -1.57 -12.62 6.74
CA LEU A 60 -2.07 -11.32 7.17
C LEU A 60 -1.60 -10.96 8.58
N PHE A 61 -1.07 -9.77 8.73
CA PHE A 61 -0.74 -9.22 10.04
C PHE A 61 -1.93 -8.53 10.69
N LYS A 62 -1.93 -8.55 12.03
CA LYS A 62 -2.90 -7.83 12.85
C LYS A 62 -2.60 -6.33 12.84
N LYS A 63 -3.62 -5.52 13.11
CA LYS A 63 -3.49 -4.06 13.18
C LYS A 63 -2.37 -3.59 14.11
N ASP A 64 -2.17 -4.22 15.27
CA ASP A 64 -1.11 -3.81 16.20
C ASP A 64 0.29 -4.12 15.70
N GLN A 65 0.45 -5.19 14.91
CA GLN A 65 1.71 -5.49 14.24
C GLN A 65 2.05 -4.40 13.21
N TRP A 66 1.09 -3.98 12.39
CA TRP A 66 1.28 -2.88 11.45
C TRP A 66 1.59 -1.54 12.14
N LYS A 67 0.92 -1.23 13.27
CA LYS A 67 1.24 -0.03 14.07
C LYS A 67 2.71 -0.01 14.50
N GLU A 68 3.21 -1.15 14.97
CA GLU A 68 4.61 -1.26 15.40
C GLU A 68 5.58 -1.06 14.24
N LEU A 69 5.32 -1.67 13.06
CA LEU A 69 6.16 -1.50 11.88
C LEU A 69 6.20 -0.05 11.39
N ILE A 70 5.05 0.61 11.33
CA ILE A 70 4.93 2.01 10.94
C ILE A 70 5.68 2.90 11.95
N LYS A 71 5.55 2.59 13.25
CA LYS A 71 6.28 3.33 14.29
C LYS A 71 7.79 3.21 14.12
N ILE A 72 8.32 2.02 13.82
CA ILE A 72 9.76 1.83 13.56
C ILE A 72 10.23 2.73 12.42
N ALA A 73 9.49 2.80 11.31
CA ALA A 73 9.84 3.66 10.19
C ALA A 73 9.86 5.14 10.59
N ARG A 74 8.81 5.61 11.28
CA ARG A 74 8.68 7.00 11.74
C ARG A 74 9.75 7.40 12.76
N ASP A 75 10.04 6.55 13.75
CA ASP A 75 11.07 6.81 14.77
C ASP A 75 12.47 6.98 14.14
N ASN A 76 12.68 6.43 12.93
CA ASN A 76 13.92 6.56 12.16
C ASN A 76 13.83 7.61 11.03
N ASN A 77 12.87 8.53 11.10
CA ASN A 77 12.67 9.60 10.14
C ASN A 77 12.47 9.14 8.69
N LYS A 78 11.92 7.94 8.47
CA LYS A 78 11.57 7.47 7.14
C LYS A 78 10.16 7.93 6.77
N GLU A 79 9.99 8.36 5.52
CA GLU A 79 8.66 8.52 4.95
C GLU A 79 8.00 7.15 4.78
N ILE A 80 6.69 7.10 4.87
CA ILE A 80 5.93 5.87 4.66
C ILE A 80 5.08 5.94 3.40
N MET A 81 5.14 4.87 2.64
CA MET A 81 4.24 4.58 1.53
C MET A 81 3.43 3.33 1.90
N LEU A 82 2.11 3.44 1.87
CA LEU A 82 1.22 2.33 2.15
C LEU A 82 0.48 1.92 0.87
N LEU A 83 0.70 0.70 0.42
CA LEU A 83 -0.14 0.05 -0.57
C LEU A 83 -1.28 -0.62 0.18
N LEU A 84 -2.50 -0.16 -0.08
CA LEU A 84 -3.71 -0.53 0.66
C LEU A 84 -4.61 -1.37 -0.25
N ASN A 85 -4.85 -2.62 0.13
CA ASN A 85 -5.46 -3.63 -0.74
C ASN A 85 -6.98 -3.81 -0.54
N ASP A 86 -7.55 -3.19 0.50
CA ASP A 86 -8.97 -3.29 0.82
C ASP A 86 -9.46 -2.02 1.53
N THR A 87 -10.77 -1.83 1.64
CA THR A 87 -11.35 -0.62 2.25
C THR A 87 -11.03 -0.48 3.73
N LYS A 88 -10.93 -1.60 4.48
CA LYS A 88 -10.51 -1.59 5.88
C LYS A 88 -9.04 -1.21 6.03
N ALA A 89 -8.20 -1.62 5.08
CA ALA A 89 -6.80 -1.21 5.02
C ALA A 89 -6.67 0.29 4.71
N ILE A 90 -7.51 0.84 3.82
CA ILE A 90 -7.56 2.29 3.54
C ILE A 90 -7.88 3.07 4.82
N GLU A 91 -8.96 2.74 5.50
CA GLU A 91 -9.35 3.41 6.75
C GLU A 91 -8.24 3.35 7.81
N PHE A 92 -7.69 2.15 8.00
CA PHE A 92 -6.64 1.91 8.97
C PHE A 92 -5.34 2.63 8.58
N GLY A 93 -4.89 2.50 7.33
CA GLY A 93 -3.63 3.07 6.85
C GLY A 93 -3.63 4.60 6.86
N LEU A 94 -4.73 5.23 6.47
CA LEU A 94 -4.86 6.68 6.46
C LEU A 94 -4.81 7.29 7.87
N SER A 95 -5.16 6.53 8.92
CA SER A 95 -5.07 7.00 10.31
C SER A 95 -3.63 7.33 10.76
N PHE A 96 -2.63 6.87 10.02
CA PHE A 96 -1.20 7.17 10.28
C PHE A 96 -0.67 8.38 9.52
N ASN A 97 -1.52 9.08 8.76
CA ASN A 97 -1.10 10.20 7.90
C ASN A 97 0.12 9.84 7.04
N PRO A 98 0.02 8.81 6.18
CA PRO A 98 1.14 8.38 5.35
C PRO A 98 1.54 9.48 4.36
N ASP A 99 2.82 9.51 3.98
CA ASP A 99 3.31 10.47 2.98
C ASP A 99 2.82 10.09 1.58
N TYR A 100 2.65 8.78 1.35
CA TYR A 100 2.16 8.22 0.09
C TYR A 100 1.16 7.09 0.37
N VAL A 101 0.11 7.05 -0.44
CA VAL A 101 -0.79 5.88 -0.55
C VAL A 101 -0.75 5.38 -1.97
N GLU A 102 -0.60 4.07 -2.14
CA GLU A 102 -0.64 3.44 -3.44
C GLU A 102 -1.88 2.57 -3.60
N ILE A 103 -2.53 2.73 -4.74
CA ILE A 103 -3.54 1.81 -5.26
C ILE A 103 -2.85 0.94 -6.31
N HIS A 104 -2.85 -0.36 -6.07
CA HIS A 104 -2.24 -1.34 -6.97
C HIS A 104 -2.98 -1.36 -8.32
N SER A 105 -2.27 -1.66 -9.42
CA SER A 105 -2.85 -1.68 -10.76
C SER A 105 -4.06 -2.60 -10.90
N VAL A 106 -4.08 -3.73 -10.18
CA VAL A 106 -5.22 -4.66 -10.17
C VAL A 106 -6.47 -4.09 -9.50
N CYS A 107 -6.32 -3.05 -8.66
CA CYS A 107 -7.41 -2.36 -7.97
C CYS A 107 -7.76 -1.01 -8.62
N LEU A 108 -7.15 -0.67 -9.77
CA LEU A 108 -7.35 0.65 -10.40
C LEU A 108 -8.80 0.92 -10.78
N ASN A 109 -9.57 -0.13 -11.08
CA ASN A 109 -11.00 -0.04 -11.46
C ASN A 109 -11.94 -0.30 -10.27
N ASP A 110 -11.42 -0.44 -9.06
CA ASP A 110 -12.26 -0.63 -7.88
C ASP A 110 -12.88 0.70 -7.43
N PHE A 111 -14.13 0.90 -7.84
CA PHE A 111 -14.89 2.12 -7.53
C PHE A 111 -15.04 2.37 -6.02
N PHE A 112 -15.23 1.32 -5.23
CA PHE A 112 -15.43 1.45 -3.78
C PHE A 112 -14.14 1.89 -3.09
N MET A 113 -13.02 1.26 -3.43
CA MET A 113 -11.70 1.65 -2.91
C MET A 113 -11.33 3.08 -3.30
N LEU A 114 -11.50 3.46 -4.57
CA LEU A 114 -11.19 4.80 -5.04
C LEU A 114 -12.07 5.86 -4.36
N THR A 115 -13.37 5.57 -4.19
CA THR A 115 -14.30 6.48 -3.51
C THR A 115 -13.96 6.62 -2.03
N LYS A 116 -13.63 5.53 -1.35
CA LYS A 116 -13.20 5.53 0.06
C LYS A 116 -11.91 6.33 0.23
N LEU A 117 -10.93 6.10 -0.65
CA LEU A 117 -9.67 6.86 -0.62
C LEU A 117 -9.92 8.35 -0.80
N LYS A 118 -10.73 8.75 -1.79
CA LYS A 118 -11.09 10.15 -2.03
C LYS A 118 -11.70 10.83 -0.80
N GLN A 119 -12.57 10.12 -0.07
CA GLN A 119 -13.28 10.68 1.08
C GLN A 119 -12.35 10.93 2.27
N ASP A 120 -11.39 10.04 2.48
CA ASP A 120 -10.63 9.97 3.72
C ASP A 120 -9.19 10.47 3.60
N VAL A 121 -8.65 10.60 2.37
CA VAL A 121 -7.25 10.98 2.16
C VAL A 121 -7.00 12.45 2.49
N SER A 122 -5.91 12.70 3.21
CA SER A 122 -5.44 14.05 3.50
C SER A 122 -4.90 14.74 2.23
N GLU A 123 -5.10 16.05 2.10
CA GLU A 123 -4.50 16.86 1.01
C GLU A 123 -2.95 16.79 0.98
N LYS A 124 -2.32 16.44 2.08
CA LYS A 124 -0.86 16.31 2.18
C LYS A 124 -0.34 14.97 1.65
N THR A 125 -1.18 13.96 1.63
CA THR A 125 -0.82 12.62 1.18
C THR A 125 -0.79 12.56 -0.35
N LYS A 126 0.27 12.05 -0.93
CA LYS A 126 0.35 11.80 -2.37
C LYS A 126 -0.26 10.46 -2.71
N ILE A 127 -1.08 10.43 -3.76
CA ILE A 127 -1.72 9.21 -4.25
C ILE A 127 -0.91 8.67 -5.41
N ILE A 128 -0.47 7.43 -5.30
CA ILE A 128 0.20 6.71 -6.38
C ILE A 128 -0.79 5.72 -6.99
N LEU A 129 -0.98 5.82 -8.29
CA LEU A 129 -1.78 4.87 -9.05
C LEU A 129 -0.84 3.96 -9.84
N GLY A 130 -0.84 2.67 -9.52
CA GLY A 130 -0.24 1.65 -10.35
C GLY A 130 -1.03 1.54 -11.67
N VAL A 131 -0.36 1.73 -12.80
CA VAL A 131 -1.02 1.74 -14.11
C VAL A 131 -0.45 0.71 -15.08
N GLY A 132 0.29 -0.27 -14.57
CA GLY A 132 0.80 -1.38 -15.37
C GLY A 132 -0.35 -2.26 -15.88
N GLY A 133 -0.38 -2.49 -17.21
CA GLY A 133 -1.40 -3.33 -17.83
C GLY A 133 -2.80 -2.71 -17.98
N THR A 134 -2.95 -1.41 -17.72
CA THR A 134 -4.23 -0.69 -17.83
C THR A 134 -4.28 0.21 -19.06
N SER A 135 -5.49 0.49 -19.54
CA SER A 135 -5.72 1.42 -20.64
C SER A 135 -5.69 2.88 -20.16
N VAL A 136 -5.48 3.81 -21.12
CA VAL A 136 -5.51 5.26 -20.83
C VAL A 136 -6.88 5.70 -20.31
N ASP A 137 -7.97 5.07 -20.77
CA ASP A 137 -9.33 5.45 -20.35
C ASP A 137 -9.64 4.98 -18.93
N GLU A 138 -9.13 3.81 -18.50
CA GLU A 138 -9.20 3.37 -17.11
C GLU A 138 -8.41 4.29 -16.18
N ILE A 139 -7.22 4.72 -16.60
CA ILE A 139 -6.41 5.68 -15.84
C ILE A 139 -7.17 7.00 -15.67
N LYS A 140 -7.73 7.56 -16.76
CA LYS A 140 -8.54 8.79 -16.72
C LYS A 140 -9.76 8.62 -15.81
N HIS A 141 -10.42 7.46 -15.87
CA HIS A 141 -11.57 7.17 -15.03
C HIS A 141 -11.20 7.20 -13.53
N ALA A 142 -10.13 6.53 -13.14
CA ALA A 142 -9.64 6.54 -11.77
C ALA A 142 -9.26 7.95 -11.29
N ILE A 143 -8.55 8.72 -12.13
CA ILE A 143 -8.20 10.12 -11.83
C ILE A 143 -9.47 10.98 -11.63
N ASN A 144 -10.49 10.81 -12.47
CA ASN A 144 -11.73 11.55 -12.35
C ASN A 144 -12.50 11.21 -11.07
N ILE A 145 -12.51 9.92 -10.66
CA ILE A 145 -13.12 9.53 -9.39
C ILE A 145 -12.41 10.20 -8.24
N LEU A 146 -11.08 10.11 -8.18
CA LEU A 146 -10.27 10.66 -7.08
C LEU A 146 -10.36 12.18 -7.03
N ASN A 147 -10.39 12.83 -8.20
CA ASN A 147 -10.42 14.30 -8.31
C ASN A 147 -9.43 15.00 -7.37
N ASN A 148 -8.18 14.51 -7.34
CA ASN A 148 -7.12 14.97 -6.44
C ASN A 148 -5.96 15.50 -7.28
N SER A 149 -5.31 16.57 -6.82
CA SER A 149 -4.19 17.21 -7.51
C SER A 149 -2.84 16.53 -7.25
N ASN A 150 -2.74 15.65 -6.24
CA ASN A 150 -1.50 15.02 -5.81
C ASN A 150 -1.37 13.57 -6.31
N ILE A 151 -1.82 13.28 -7.53
CA ILE A 151 -1.74 11.96 -8.14
C ILE A 151 -0.42 11.79 -8.89
N ILE A 152 0.24 10.67 -8.65
CA ILE A 152 1.45 10.21 -9.35
C ILE A 152 1.11 8.88 -10.03
N LEU A 153 1.44 8.75 -11.30
CA LEU A 153 1.28 7.48 -12.02
C LEU A 153 2.55 6.65 -11.91
N MET A 154 2.42 5.41 -11.50
CA MET A 154 3.52 4.46 -11.42
C MET A 154 3.41 3.45 -12.56
N PHE A 155 4.35 3.51 -13.50
CA PHE A 155 4.48 2.54 -14.57
C PHE A 155 5.39 1.41 -14.11
N GLY A 156 4.94 0.18 -14.26
CA GLY A 156 5.72 -1.02 -13.96
C GLY A 156 5.34 -2.16 -14.89
N PHE A 157 6.31 -3.03 -15.18
CA PHE A 157 6.05 -4.32 -15.79
C PHE A 157 6.00 -5.34 -14.66
N GLN A 158 4.86 -6.00 -14.50
CA GLN A 158 4.71 -7.13 -13.60
C GLN A 158 4.67 -8.39 -14.45
N ASN A 159 5.61 -9.29 -14.22
CA ASN A 159 5.66 -10.61 -14.86
C ASN A 159 5.06 -11.65 -13.94
#